data_2d8b6f064850958718d202714baf83ff
#
_entry.id   2d8b6f064850958718d202714baf83ff
#
_cell.length_a   1.000
_cell.length_b   1.000
_cell.length_c   1.000
_cell.angle_alpha   90.00
_cell.angle_beta   90.00
_cell.angle_gamma   90.00
#
_symmetry.space_group_name_H-M   'P 1'
#
loop_
_entity.id
_entity.type
_entity.pdbx_description
1 polymer ?
#
loop_
_entity_poly.entity_id
_entity_poly.type
_entity_poly.pdbx_seq_one_letter_code
_entity_poly.pdbx_strand_id
1 'polypeptide(L)'
;MAPDYEQMWKDLGLDLAAHDALLQVLGKGYQDIFLSQSDRPQGMDYFNFVMSEVHGLRIEELMDEKKAGRKVIGSYCVFVPEEIVRATDSTLVGLCAGADFATEEVERLLPRNTCSLIKSAFGFKLGKVCPYVESSDMIVGENTCDGKKKSYEILDSLVPNLYVMDLPQMKSNEGRALLKGEYYRFKETIEGLTGVTIDAPRLRKGIEIVNNKRKAIHRLSELRRADPVPISGLDALLINQVSFYDDPIRFTESVKKICDEQEVKVREGKGVCPQGTPRILLSGCPMAVPNWKLPWIIEQSGAVIVGEESCVGERGIRNLTDDSGTALDELMEAIVDRYFKIDCAIFTPNPARLEHVKQMYADYKANGVIHYGLQFCQPYQIESLPVEKALEETGVPTLRVDTDYGMEDVEQIKTRVEAFVERIGMCTCSSCHFSLS
;
A
#
# COMPACT_ATOMS: atom_id res chain seq x y z
N MET A 1 21.54 21.45 -14.60
CA MET A 1 21.93 20.07 -14.94
C MET A 1 21.12 19.21 -13.98
N ALA A 2 20.48 18.13 -14.46
CA ALA A 2 19.89 17.14 -13.56
C ALA A 2 21.02 16.59 -12.66
N PRO A 3 20.73 16.27 -11.39
CA PRO A 3 21.70 15.63 -10.52
C PRO A 3 22.18 14.32 -11.14
N ASP A 4 23.47 14.04 -11.00
CA ASP A 4 24.04 12.76 -11.47
C ASP A 4 24.08 11.77 -10.29
N TYR A 5 23.15 10.85 -10.26
CA TYR A 5 23.06 9.82 -9.22
C TYR A 5 23.83 8.54 -9.57
N GLU A 6 24.48 8.47 -10.74
CA GLU A 6 25.10 7.23 -11.23
C GLU A 6 26.16 6.69 -10.25
N GLN A 7 26.97 7.58 -9.66
CA GLN A 7 27.97 7.16 -8.68
C GLN A 7 27.34 6.57 -7.41
N MET A 8 26.25 7.19 -6.91
CA MET A 8 25.51 6.70 -5.75
C MET A 8 24.91 5.30 -6.02
N TRP A 9 24.36 5.08 -7.20
CA TRP A 9 23.81 3.77 -7.58
C TRP A 9 24.91 2.72 -7.73
N LYS A 10 26.08 3.07 -8.25
CA LYS A 10 27.26 2.19 -8.31
C LYS A 10 27.73 1.80 -6.90
N ASP A 11 27.80 2.77 -5.99
CA ASP A 11 28.23 2.54 -4.61
C ASP A 11 27.25 1.65 -3.84
N LEU A 12 25.97 1.69 -4.18
CA LEU A 12 24.94 0.77 -3.68
C LEU A 12 24.99 -0.62 -4.35
N GLY A 13 25.81 -0.79 -5.42
CA GLY A 13 25.96 -2.07 -6.11
C GLY A 13 24.84 -2.41 -7.08
N LEU A 14 24.11 -1.41 -7.59
CA LEU A 14 23.06 -1.63 -8.58
C LEU A 14 23.64 -2.07 -9.93
N ASP A 15 22.87 -2.90 -10.66
CA ASP A 15 23.07 -3.12 -12.10
C ASP A 15 22.51 -1.90 -12.85
N LEU A 16 23.38 -1.02 -13.28
CA LEU A 16 22.96 0.25 -13.88
C LEU A 16 22.15 0.07 -15.16
N ALA A 17 22.51 -0.91 -16.00
CA ALA A 17 21.78 -1.13 -17.25
C ALA A 17 20.36 -1.64 -16.98
N ALA A 18 20.21 -2.59 -16.06
CA ALA A 18 18.91 -3.10 -15.63
C ALA A 18 18.09 -2.02 -14.90
N HIS A 19 18.74 -1.21 -14.06
CA HIS A 19 18.12 -0.10 -13.34
C HIS A 19 17.62 1.01 -14.31
N ASP A 20 18.40 1.39 -15.30
CA ASP A 20 17.99 2.37 -16.32
C ASP A 20 16.79 1.86 -17.12
N ALA A 21 16.79 0.57 -17.49
CA ALA A 21 15.66 -0.04 -18.18
C ALA A 21 14.38 0.00 -17.31
N LEU A 22 14.49 -0.28 -16.00
CA LEU A 22 13.38 -0.16 -15.06
C LEU A 22 12.87 1.28 -14.99
N LEU A 23 13.74 2.28 -14.86
CA LEU A 23 13.34 3.68 -14.79
C LEU A 23 12.66 4.17 -16.08
N GLN A 24 13.09 3.70 -17.26
CA GLN A 24 12.44 4.02 -18.53
C GLN A 24 11.01 3.46 -18.59
N VAL A 25 10.81 2.19 -18.19
CA VAL A 25 9.48 1.56 -18.15
C VAL A 25 8.58 2.26 -17.13
N LEU A 26 9.10 2.55 -15.94
CA LEU A 26 8.38 3.26 -14.89
C LEU A 26 7.97 4.67 -15.35
N GLY A 27 8.91 5.43 -15.91
CA GLY A 27 8.66 6.78 -16.41
C GLY A 27 7.63 6.81 -17.54
N LYS A 28 7.71 5.86 -18.50
CA LYS A 28 6.71 5.73 -19.56
C LYS A 28 5.34 5.40 -19.00
N GLY A 29 5.21 4.40 -18.13
CA GLY A 29 3.95 4.03 -17.51
C GLY A 29 3.35 5.19 -16.70
N TYR A 30 4.20 5.93 -15.98
CA TYR A 30 3.77 7.11 -15.24
C TYR A 30 3.24 8.22 -16.16
N GLN A 31 3.93 8.50 -17.25
CA GLN A 31 3.49 9.48 -18.26
C GLN A 31 2.16 9.07 -18.87
N ASP A 32 2.03 7.82 -19.30
CA ASP A 32 0.85 7.32 -20.01
C ASP A 32 -0.39 7.24 -19.09
N ILE A 33 -0.22 6.96 -17.80
CA ILE A 33 -1.33 6.75 -16.85
C ILE A 33 -1.66 8.01 -16.05
N PHE A 34 -0.65 8.68 -15.49
CA PHE A 34 -0.88 9.81 -14.58
C PHE A 34 -0.82 11.17 -15.26
N LEU A 35 0.22 11.44 -16.07
CA LEU A 35 0.37 12.75 -16.69
C LEU A 35 -0.60 12.99 -17.86
N SER A 36 -1.25 11.94 -18.35
CA SER A 36 -2.32 12.03 -19.35
C SER A 36 -3.69 12.40 -18.77
N GLN A 37 -3.89 12.33 -17.45
CA GLN A 37 -5.14 12.69 -16.80
C GLN A 37 -5.42 14.19 -16.91
N SER A 38 -6.67 14.57 -17.20
CA SER A 38 -7.16 15.94 -17.05
C SER A 38 -7.59 16.22 -15.61
N ASP A 39 -7.67 17.51 -15.25
CA ASP A 39 -8.22 17.99 -13.97
C ASP A 39 -7.54 17.47 -12.69
N ARG A 40 -6.27 17.08 -12.78
CA ARG A 40 -5.50 16.71 -11.60
C ARG A 40 -5.35 17.91 -10.64
N PRO A 41 -5.41 17.67 -9.32
CA PRO A 41 -5.13 18.72 -8.32
C PRO A 41 -3.74 19.34 -8.54
N GLN A 42 -3.61 20.65 -8.32
CA GLN A 42 -2.29 21.30 -8.39
C GLN A 42 -1.30 20.72 -7.38
N GLY A 43 -1.78 20.30 -6.21
CA GLY A 43 -0.95 19.63 -5.20
C GLY A 43 -0.28 18.35 -5.69
N MET A 44 -0.76 17.73 -6.79
CA MET A 44 -0.14 16.55 -7.40
C MET A 44 1.23 16.85 -8.04
N ASP A 45 1.60 18.11 -8.29
CA ASP A 45 2.95 18.47 -8.76
C ASP A 45 4.02 17.98 -7.79
N TYR A 46 3.74 18.02 -6.49
CA TYR A 46 4.64 17.48 -5.48
C TYR A 46 4.82 15.95 -5.65
N PHE A 47 3.76 15.20 -5.86
CA PHE A 47 3.81 13.75 -6.03
C PHE A 47 4.43 13.36 -7.37
N ASN A 48 4.23 14.16 -8.42
CA ASN A 48 4.94 14.00 -9.70
C ASN A 48 6.46 14.15 -9.49
N PHE A 49 6.88 15.16 -8.72
CA PHE A 49 8.28 15.37 -8.38
C PHE A 49 8.84 14.19 -7.56
N VAL A 50 8.15 13.76 -6.51
CA VAL A 50 8.60 12.61 -5.70
C VAL A 50 8.76 11.35 -6.56
N MET A 51 7.84 11.11 -7.49
CA MET A 51 7.95 9.96 -8.40
C MET A 51 9.09 10.09 -9.41
N SER A 52 9.38 11.29 -9.91
CA SER A 52 10.52 11.51 -10.78
C SER A 52 11.88 11.32 -10.07
N GLU A 53 11.90 11.55 -8.76
CA GLU A 53 13.09 11.48 -7.91
C GLU A 53 13.11 10.24 -6.98
N VAL A 54 12.22 9.27 -7.24
CA VAL A 54 12.04 8.11 -6.35
C VAL A 54 13.31 7.29 -6.16
N HIS A 55 14.16 7.17 -7.18
CA HIS A 55 15.47 6.51 -7.12
C HIS A 55 16.65 7.49 -7.14
N GLY A 56 16.38 8.80 -7.20
CA GLY A 56 17.37 9.87 -7.17
C GLY A 56 17.48 10.53 -5.81
N LEU A 57 16.90 11.74 -5.69
CA LEU A 57 16.97 12.59 -4.50
C LEU A 57 16.55 11.85 -3.21
N ARG A 58 15.49 11.01 -3.28
CA ARG A 58 15.05 10.30 -2.08
C ARG A 58 16.10 9.32 -1.55
N ILE A 59 16.81 8.63 -2.43
CA ILE A 59 17.91 7.74 -2.04
C ILE A 59 19.09 8.54 -1.49
N GLU A 60 19.42 9.69 -2.10
CA GLU A 60 20.47 10.59 -1.59
C GLU A 60 20.15 11.03 -0.14
N GLU A 61 18.91 11.45 0.13
CA GLU A 61 18.44 11.77 1.49
C GLU A 61 18.66 10.61 2.46
N LEU A 62 18.29 9.36 2.07
CA LEU A 62 18.50 8.18 2.91
C LEU A 62 19.98 7.90 3.17
N MET A 63 20.83 8.09 2.16
CA MET A 63 22.28 7.92 2.32
C MET A 63 22.86 8.99 3.25
N ASP A 64 22.37 10.22 3.21
CA ASP A 64 22.78 11.29 4.11
C ASP A 64 22.28 11.02 5.56
N GLU A 65 21.08 10.47 5.73
CA GLU A 65 20.62 9.99 7.02
C GLU A 65 21.57 8.92 7.59
N LYS A 66 22.02 7.96 6.76
CA LYS A 66 23.00 6.93 7.18
C LYS A 66 24.35 7.53 7.56
N LYS A 67 24.88 8.51 6.80
CA LYS A 67 26.10 9.24 7.14
C LYS A 67 25.97 9.97 8.49
N ALA A 68 24.78 10.45 8.83
CA ALA A 68 24.45 11.07 10.11
C ALA A 68 24.23 10.06 11.25
N GLY A 69 24.44 8.75 11.01
CA GLY A 69 24.32 7.69 12.00
C GLY A 69 22.90 7.13 12.19
N ARG A 70 21.91 7.65 11.43
CA ARG A 70 20.55 7.10 11.43
C ARG A 70 20.49 5.81 10.61
N LYS A 71 19.43 5.05 10.77
CA LYS A 71 19.25 3.76 10.09
C LYS A 71 18.07 3.79 9.12
N VAL A 72 18.18 3.02 8.03
CA VAL A 72 17.12 2.77 7.08
C VAL A 72 16.63 1.34 7.28
N ILE A 73 15.35 1.17 7.58
CA ILE A 73 14.69 -0.11 7.77
C ILE A 73 13.73 -0.34 6.61
N GLY A 74 13.92 -1.42 5.87
CA GLY A 74 13.01 -1.85 4.81
C GLY A 74 11.92 -2.77 5.34
N SER A 75 10.68 -2.69 4.81
CA SER A 75 9.58 -3.57 5.20
C SER A 75 8.74 -4.01 4.01
N TYR A 76 8.16 -5.21 4.09
CA TYR A 76 7.27 -5.74 3.06
C TYR A 76 5.79 -5.68 3.43
N CYS A 77 5.44 -5.14 4.60
CA CYS A 77 4.05 -5.11 5.05
C CYS A 77 3.77 -3.95 6.01
N VAL A 78 2.49 -3.62 6.16
CA VAL A 78 2.00 -2.58 7.08
C VAL A 78 1.98 -3.00 8.56
N PHE A 79 2.43 -4.21 8.90
CA PHE A 79 2.50 -4.68 10.29
C PHE A 79 3.75 -4.18 11.04
N VAL A 80 4.75 -3.66 10.35
CA VAL A 80 5.92 -3.07 11.02
C VAL A 80 5.51 -1.77 11.69
N PRO A 81 5.68 -1.64 13.02
CA PRO A 81 5.31 -0.42 13.74
C PRO A 81 6.30 0.71 13.44
N GLU A 82 5.97 1.56 12.47
CA GLU A 82 6.76 2.72 12.07
C GLU A 82 7.06 3.64 13.25
N GLU A 83 6.16 3.69 14.22
CA GLU A 83 6.30 4.45 15.46
C GLU A 83 7.56 4.09 16.23
N ILE A 84 7.90 2.79 16.31
CA ILE A 84 9.11 2.29 16.99
C ILE A 84 10.38 2.71 16.23
N VAL A 85 10.35 2.62 14.89
CA VAL A 85 11.47 3.05 14.04
C VAL A 85 11.71 4.56 14.19
N ARG A 86 10.64 5.35 14.12
CA ARG A 86 10.70 6.82 14.27
C ARG A 86 11.15 7.28 15.66
N ALA A 87 10.90 6.48 16.69
CA ALA A 87 11.38 6.77 18.04
C ALA A 87 12.91 6.81 18.14
N THR A 88 13.64 6.25 17.18
CA THR A 88 15.10 6.30 17.07
C THR A 88 15.61 7.31 16.02
N ASP A 89 14.73 8.18 15.54
CA ASP A 89 14.98 9.11 14.43
C ASP A 89 15.43 8.39 13.12
N SER A 90 15.13 7.09 13.00
CA SER A 90 15.41 6.26 11.82
C SER A 90 14.24 6.27 10.83
N THR A 91 14.48 5.80 9.61
CA THR A 91 13.49 5.83 8.52
C THR A 91 13.02 4.42 8.18
N LEU A 92 11.68 4.24 8.10
CA LEU A 92 11.04 3.06 7.54
C LEU A 92 10.69 3.32 6.08
N VAL A 93 11.04 2.37 5.19
CA VAL A 93 10.69 2.40 3.77
C VAL A 93 9.99 1.11 3.34
N GLY A 94 8.99 1.23 2.46
CA GLY A 94 8.33 0.08 1.87
C GLY A 94 9.17 -0.56 0.77
N LEU A 95 9.27 -1.89 0.76
CA LEU A 95 10.04 -2.66 -0.23
C LEU A 95 9.15 -3.47 -1.17
N CYS A 96 7.82 -3.41 -1.02
CA CYS A 96 6.92 -4.05 -1.96
C CYS A 96 7.04 -3.40 -3.34
N ALA A 97 7.27 -4.22 -4.37
CA ALA A 97 7.25 -3.82 -5.76
C ALA A 97 6.10 -4.49 -6.50
N GLY A 98 5.48 -3.76 -7.40
CA GLY A 98 4.31 -4.18 -8.16
C GLY A 98 4.62 -4.51 -9.62
N ALA A 99 5.78 -5.12 -9.89
CA ALA A 99 6.21 -5.51 -11.23
C ALA A 99 7.00 -6.82 -11.19
N ASP A 100 6.97 -7.56 -12.28
CA ASP A 100 7.83 -8.71 -12.49
C ASP A 100 9.21 -8.25 -12.97
N PHE A 101 10.25 -8.78 -12.35
CA PHE A 101 11.64 -8.53 -12.72
C PHE A 101 12.49 -9.77 -12.47
N ALA A 102 13.51 -10.01 -13.29
CA ALA A 102 14.44 -11.15 -13.18
C ALA A 102 13.71 -12.50 -12.98
N THR A 103 12.64 -12.75 -13.72
CA THR A 103 11.72 -13.89 -13.51
C THR A 103 12.43 -15.24 -13.60
N GLU A 104 13.37 -15.41 -14.54
CA GLU A 104 14.12 -16.67 -14.68
C GLU A 104 15.00 -16.96 -13.46
N GLU A 105 15.67 -15.95 -12.92
CA GLU A 105 16.51 -16.05 -11.72
C GLU A 105 15.65 -16.38 -10.50
N VAL A 106 14.50 -15.73 -10.39
CA VAL A 106 13.54 -15.99 -9.32
C VAL A 106 13.02 -17.42 -9.37
N GLU A 107 12.65 -17.93 -10.56
CA GLU A 107 12.10 -19.28 -10.73
C GLU A 107 13.15 -20.41 -10.58
N ARG A 108 14.44 -20.07 -10.48
CA ARG A 108 15.49 -21.01 -10.05
C ARG A 108 15.50 -21.19 -8.53
N LEU A 109 14.99 -20.22 -7.77
CA LEU A 109 14.97 -20.23 -6.31
C LEU A 109 13.58 -20.54 -5.75
N LEU A 110 12.54 -20.04 -6.39
CA LEU A 110 11.14 -20.16 -5.95
C LEU A 110 10.32 -20.97 -6.96
N PRO A 111 9.34 -21.78 -6.50
CA PRO A 111 8.40 -22.44 -7.39
C PRO A 111 7.65 -21.44 -8.29
N ARG A 112 7.34 -21.83 -9.53
CA ARG A 112 6.61 -21.00 -10.50
C ARG A 112 5.25 -20.52 -10.00
N ASN A 113 4.57 -21.33 -9.20
CA ASN A 113 3.29 -21.02 -8.58
C ASN A 113 3.42 -20.23 -7.27
N THR A 114 4.54 -19.57 -7.04
CA THR A 114 4.69 -18.60 -5.95
C THR A 114 3.97 -17.30 -6.29
N CYS A 115 3.34 -16.67 -5.29
CA CYS A 115 2.64 -15.40 -5.41
C CYS A 115 3.50 -14.33 -6.10
N SER A 116 2.91 -13.59 -7.07
CA SER A 116 3.60 -12.54 -7.84
C SER A 116 4.27 -11.49 -6.94
N LEU A 117 3.64 -11.10 -5.82
CA LEU A 117 4.23 -10.15 -4.87
C LEU A 117 5.52 -10.67 -4.22
N ILE A 118 5.57 -11.97 -3.91
CA ILE A 118 6.78 -12.61 -3.37
C ILE A 118 7.85 -12.67 -4.45
N LYS A 119 7.50 -13.13 -5.66
CA LYS A 119 8.43 -13.18 -6.79
C LYS A 119 9.00 -11.80 -7.11
N SER A 120 8.19 -10.76 -7.08
CA SER A 120 8.63 -9.38 -7.29
C SER A 120 9.70 -8.95 -6.27
N ALA A 121 9.50 -9.22 -4.97
CA ALA A 121 10.49 -8.89 -3.95
C ALA A 121 11.86 -9.54 -4.22
N PHE A 122 11.86 -10.81 -4.65
CA PHE A 122 13.08 -11.51 -5.06
C PHE A 122 13.66 -10.95 -6.35
N GLY A 123 12.82 -10.68 -7.34
CA GLY A 123 13.25 -10.17 -8.63
C GLY A 123 13.98 -8.83 -8.54
N PHE A 124 13.47 -7.92 -7.73
CA PHE A 124 14.11 -6.62 -7.50
C PHE A 124 15.46 -6.75 -6.77
N LYS A 125 15.60 -7.72 -5.85
CA LYS A 125 16.87 -8.02 -5.18
C LYS A 125 17.88 -8.70 -6.11
N LEU A 126 17.45 -9.76 -6.81
CA LEU A 126 18.34 -10.52 -7.71
C LEU A 126 18.78 -9.71 -8.91
N GLY A 127 17.88 -8.89 -9.47
CA GLY A 127 18.20 -7.96 -10.56
C GLY A 127 19.01 -6.76 -10.14
N LYS A 128 19.22 -6.53 -8.82
CA LYS A 128 19.95 -5.37 -8.27
C LYS A 128 19.45 -4.03 -8.83
N VAL A 129 18.13 -3.84 -8.86
CA VAL A 129 17.52 -2.65 -9.47
C VAL A 129 16.85 -1.73 -8.46
N CYS A 130 16.74 -2.13 -7.20
CA CYS A 130 16.04 -1.36 -6.19
C CYS A 130 17.01 -0.71 -5.19
N PRO A 131 17.26 0.61 -5.28
CA PRO A 131 18.15 1.27 -4.35
C PRO A 131 17.63 1.29 -2.90
N TYR A 132 16.31 1.17 -2.68
CA TYR A 132 15.75 1.03 -1.33
C TYR A 132 16.16 -0.27 -0.65
N VAL A 133 16.18 -1.38 -1.39
CA VAL A 133 16.64 -2.68 -0.87
C VAL A 133 18.12 -2.60 -0.49
N GLU A 134 18.94 -2.04 -1.38
CA GLU A 134 20.39 -1.97 -1.19
C GLU A 134 20.82 -0.91 -0.15
N SER A 135 20.01 0.14 0.08
CA SER A 135 20.27 1.14 1.12
C SER A 135 19.83 0.72 2.51
N SER A 136 18.99 -0.32 2.66
CA SER A 136 18.45 -0.76 3.94
C SER A 136 19.55 -1.35 4.86
N ASP A 137 19.58 -0.90 6.10
CA ASP A 137 20.47 -1.45 7.16
C ASP A 137 19.89 -2.76 7.74
N MET A 138 18.57 -2.91 7.69
CA MET A 138 17.82 -4.10 8.06
C MET A 138 16.57 -4.21 7.21
N ILE A 139 16.22 -5.41 6.82
CA ILE A 139 14.96 -5.71 6.15
C ILE A 139 14.08 -6.51 7.11
N VAL A 140 12.82 -6.07 7.26
CA VAL A 140 11.81 -6.78 8.04
C VAL A 140 10.95 -7.62 7.11
N GLY A 141 10.93 -8.92 7.34
CA GLY A 141 10.10 -9.89 6.67
C GLY A 141 8.98 -10.36 7.57
N GLU A 142 7.74 -9.94 7.34
CA GLU A 142 6.60 -10.32 8.15
C GLU A 142 6.04 -11.67 7.69
N ASN A 143 5.92 -12.65 8.60
CA ASN A 143 5.47 -14.01 8.30
C ASN A 143 3.96 -14.12 8.05
N THR A 144 3.42 -13.24 7.22
CA THR A 144 1.98 -13.10 6.98
C THR A 144 1.33 -14.32 6.34
N CYS A 145 1.99 -15.04 5.47
CA CYS A 145 1.48 -16.28 4.86
C CYS A 145 2.61 -17.29 4.69
N ASP A 146 2.25 -18.55 4.39
CA ASP A 146 3.24 -19.63 4.24
C ASP A 146 4.27 -19.35 3.14
N GLY A 147 3.83 -18.77 2.02
CA GLY A 147 4.74 -18.40 0.94
C GLY A 147 5.80 -17.40 1.39
N LYS A 148 5.39 -16.31 2.05
CA LYS A 148 6.33 -15.31 2.61
C LYS A 148 7.22 -15.94 3.68
N LYS A 149 6.62 -16.59 4.67
CA LYS A 149 7.35 -17.20 5.77
C LYS A 149 8.48 -18.14 5.29
N LYS A 150 8.18 -19.01 4.32
CA LYS A 150 9.18 -19.95 3.81
C LYS A 150 10.19 -19.31 2.87
N SER A 151 9.80 -18.30 2.09
CA SER A 151 10.72 -17.60 1.20
C SER A 151 11.78 -16.80 1.98
N TYR A 152 11.51 -16.39 3.22
CA TYR A 152 12.49 -15.68 4.05
C TYR A 152 13.72 -16.51 4.39
N GLU A 153 13.63 -17.83 4.47
CA GLU A 153 14.81 -18.71 4.64
C GLU A 153 15.80 -18.58 3.46
N ILE A 154 15.27 -18.29 2.25
CA ILE A 154 16.09 -18.04 1.07
C ILE A 154 16.54 -16.56 1.05
N LEU A 155 15.63 -15.64 1.33
CA LEU A 155 15.93 -14.20 1.31
C LEU A 155 17.05 -13.83 2.30
N ASP A 156 17.12 -14.49 3.46
CA ASP A 156 18.16 -14.29 4.47
C ASP A 156 19.58 -14.46 3.90
N SER A 157 19.74 -15.37 2.93
CA SER A 157 21.02 -15.56 2.24
C SER A 157 21.35 -14.46 1.21
N LEU A 158 20.38 -13.64 0.83
CA LEU A 158 20.50 -12.62 -0.21
C LEU A 158 20.63 -11.19 0.34
N VAL A 159 20.23 -10.97 1.60
CA VAL A 159 20.26 -9.66 2.23
C VAL A 159 21.11 -9.67 3.49
N PRO A 160 21.77 -8.54 3.85
CA PRO A 160 22.77 -8.57 4.93
C PRO A 160 22.18 -8.72 6.34
N ASN A 161 20.93 -8.37 6.54
CA ASN A 161 20.28 -8.36 7.85
C ASN A 161 18.77 -8.49 7.71
N LEU A 162 18.26 -9.70 7.79
CA LEU A 162 16.83 -10.00 7.75
C LEU A 162 16.30 -10.23 9.16
N TYR A 163 15.29 -9.44 9.55
CA TYR A 163 14.50 -9.66 10.75
C TYR A 163 13.16 -10.27 10.38
N VAL A 164 12.90 -11.51 10.77
CA VAL A 164 11.60 -12.13 10.56
C VAL A 164 10.68 -11.80 11.72
N MET A 165 9.64 -11.02 11.42
CA MET A 165 8.61 -10.62 12.38
C MET A 165 7.53 -11.69 12.47
N ASP A 166 7.30 -12.21 13.66
CA ASP A 166 6.31 -13.26 13.91
C ASP A 166 4.93 -12.65 14.17
N LEU A 167 3.97 -12.97 13.32
CA LEU A 167 2.61 -12.44 13.38
C LEU A 167 1.61 -13.54 13.75
N PRO A 168 0.61 -13.25 14.60
CA PRO A 168 -0.44 -14.21 14.93
C PRO A 168 -1.31 -14.53 13.71
N GLN A 169 -1.79 -15.77 13.65
CA GLN A 169 -2.75 -16.22 12.63
C GLN A 169 -4.21 -16.11 13.10
N MET A 170 -4.43 -15.80 14.38
CA MET A 170 -5.76 -15.68 14.99
C MET A 170 -5.85 -14.42 15.85
N LYS A 171 -7.01 -13.75 15.79
CA LYS A 171 -7.34 -12.63 16.68
C LYS A 171 -7.89 -13.13 18.01
N SER A 172 -7.06 -13.84 18.78
CA SER A 172 -7.33 -14.30 20.13
C SER A 172 -6.49 -13.56 21.16
N ASN A 173 -6.72 -13.80 22.45
CA ASN A 173 -5.90 -13.26 23.52
C ASN A 173 -4.42 -13.73 23.40
N GLU A 174 -4.23 -15.00 23.02
CA GLU A 174 -2.91 -15.59 22.78
C GLU A 174 -2.24 -14.94 21.56
N GLY A 175 -3.01 -14.72 20.48
CA GLY A 175 -2.53 -13.99 19.30
C GLY A 175 -2.10 -12.56 19.63
N ARG A 176 -2.87 -11.86 20.47
CA ARG A 176 -2.49 -10.52 20.94
C ARG A 176 -1.23 -10.56 21.81
N ALA A 177 -1.11 -11.56 22.69
CA ALA A 177 0.08 -11.72 23.53
C ALA A 177 1.33 -12.04 22.71
N LEU A 178 1.20 -12.86 21.64
CA LEU A 178 2.27 -13.10 20.68
C LEU A 178 2.71 -11.80 20.01
N LEU A 179 1.78 -11.03 19.45
CA LEU A 179 2.09 -9.75 18.80
C LEU A 179 2.75 -8.76 19.77
N LYS A 180 2.28 -8.71 21.02
CA LYS A 180 2.92 -7.90 22.07
C LYS A 180 4.38 -8.30 22.26
N GLY A 181 4.64 -9.57 22.52
CA GLY A 181 6.01 -10.09 22.71
C GLY A 181 6.89 -9.78 21.50
N GLU A 182 6.34 -9.93 20.29
CA GLU A 182 7.05 -9.62 19.05
C GLU A 182 7.41 -8.13 18.92
N TYR A 183 6.51 -7.21 19.26
CA TYR A 183 6.80 -5.78 19.17
C TYR A 183 7.80 -5.30 20.23
N TYR A 184 7.83 -5.93 21.42
CA TYR A 184 8.89 -5.68 22.39
C TYR A 184 10.24 -6.20 21.89
N ARG A 185 10.30 -7.41 21.30
CA ARG A 185 11.50 -7.96 20.66
C ARG A 185 11.97 -7.05 19.51
N PHE A 186 11.05 -6.56 18.67
CA PHE A 186 11.38 -5.63 17.59
C PHE A 186 11.94 -4.31 18.12
N LYS A 187 11.34 -3.75 19.20
CA LYS A 187 11.85 -2.55 19.87
C LYS A 187 13.30 -2.75 20.31
N GLU A 188 13.59 -3.86 21.02
CA GLU A 188 14.95 -4.19 21.48
C GLU A 188 15.92 -4.35 20.29
N THR A 189 15.47 -4.95 19.19
CA THR A 189 16.27 -5.09 17.98
C THR A 189 16.61 -3.73 17.36
N ILE A 190 15.63 -2.82 17.28
CA ILE A 190 15.84 -1.45 16.76
C ILE A 190 16.79 -0.66 17.69
N GLU A 191 16.64 -0.76 19.01
CA GLU A 191 17.56 -0.17 19.98
C GLU A 191 18.99 -0.68 19.80
N GLY A 192 19.16 -2.00 19.63
CA GLY A 192 20.46 -2.61 19.37
C GLY A 192 21.10 -2.17 18.05
N LEU A 193 20.28 -2.03 16.99
CA LEU A 193 20.75 -1.60 15.66
C LEU A 193 21.17 -0.12 15.64
N THR A 194 20.44 0.73 16.36
CA THR A 194 20.61 2.19 16.33
C THR A 194 21.49 2.72 17.45
N GLY A 195 21.65 1.98 18.55
CA GLY A 195 22.28 2.43 19.77
C GLY A 195 21.44 3.45 20.56
N VAL A 196 20.17 3.67 20.17
CA VAL A 196 19.27 4.65 20.80
C VAL A 196 18.25 3.91 21.67
N THR A 197 18.22 4.22 22.98
CA THR A 197 17.17 3.71 23.87
C THR A 197 15.85 4.43 23.65
N ILE A 198 14.78 3.68 23.50
CA ILE A 198 13.43 4.20 23.26
C ILE A 198 12.74 4.40 24.64
N ASP A 199 12.55 5.65 25.01
CA ASP A 199 11.76 6.06 26.17
C ASP A 199 10.35 6.52 25.76
N ALA A 200 9.51 6.84 26.74
CA ALA A 200 8.13 7.28 26.47
C ALA A 200 8.05 8.58 25.64
N PRO A 201 8.86 9.63 25.86
CA PRO A 201 8.89 10.82 25.03
C PRO A 201 9.23 10.53 23.56
N ARG A 202 10.24 9.70 23.31
CA ARG A 202 10.65 9.33 21.95
C ARG A 202 9.56 8.53 21.24
N LEU A 203 8.96 7.55 21.91
CA LEU A 203 7.91 6.73 21.33
C LEU A 203 6.66 7.57 21.03
N ARG A 204 6.29 8.49 21.94
CA ARG A 204 5.17 9.42 21.69
C ARG A 204 5.41 10.29 20.47
N LYS A 205 6.63 10.83 20.29
CA LYS A 205 7.00 11.59 19.07
C LYS A 205 6.83 10.72 17.81
N GLY A 206 7.26 9.46 17.85
CA GLY A 206 7.06 8.51 16.75
C GLY A 206 5.56 8.29 16.44
N ILE A 207 4.76 8.07 17.50
CA ILE A 207 3.30 7.92 17.36
C ILE A 207 2.66 9.18 16.75
N GLU A 208 3.05 10.35 17.20
CA GLU A 208 2.52 11.63 16.70
C GLU A 208 2.80 11.79 15.20
N ILE A 209 4.03 11.55 14.75
CA ILE A 209 4.43 11.65 13.34
C ILE A 209 3.57 10.69 12.48
N VAL A 210 3.47 9.43 12.89
CA VAL A 210 2.75 8.41 12.14
C VAL A 210 1.23 8.65 12.15
N ASN A 211 0.68 9.06 13.29
CA ASN A 211 -0.73 9.43 13.39
C ASN A 211 -1.08 10.65 12.53
N ASN A 212 -0.21 11.65 12.45
CA ASN A 212 -0.43 12.81 11.58
C ASN A 212 -0.46 12.41 10.10
N LYS A 213 0.43 11.50 9.67
CA LYS A 213 0.41 10.90 8.33
C LYS A 213 -0.92 10.18 8.06
N ARG A 214 -1.34 9.30 8.98
CA ARG A 214 -2.62 8.56 8.85
C ARG A 214 -3.83 9.50 8.80
N LYS A 215 -3.88 10.51 9.67
CA LYS A 215 -4.96 11.53 9.67
C LYS A 215 -5.06 12.27 8.35
N ALA A 216 -3.92 12.64 7.75
CA ALA A 216 -3.92 13.36 6.47
C ALA A 216 -4.46 12.48 5.34
N ILE A 217 -4.02 11.21 5.24
CA ILE A 217 -4.54 10.29 4.23
C ILE A 217 -6.03 9.97 4.49
N HIS A 218 -6.42 9.77 5.73
CA HIS A 218 -7.82 9.53 6.09
C HIS A 218 -8.71 10.72 5.69
N ARG A 219 -8.27 11.97 5.92
CA ARG A 219 -8.98 13.18 5.46
C ARG A 219 -9.18 13.16 3.93
N LEU A 220 -8.17 12.76 3.17
CA LEU A 220 -8.29 12.61 1.72
C LEU A 220 -9.31 11.52 1.34
N SER A 221 -9.28 10.38 2.02
CA SER A 221 -10.24 9.30 1.81
C SER A 221 -11.68 9.76 2.07
N GLU A 222 -11.93 10.51 3.15
CA GLU A 222 -13.25 11.06 3.47
C GLU A 222 -13.79 11.99 2.36
N LEU A 223 -12.94 12.80 1.75
CA LEU A 223 -13.35 13.69 0.64
C LEU A 223 -13.84 12.91 -0.59
N ARG A 224 -13.37 11.67 -0.79
CA ARG A 224 -13.81 10.80 -1.89
C ARG A 224 -15.24 10.25 -1.72
N ARG A 225 -15.88 10.50 -0.56
CA ARG A 225 -17.32 10.21 -0.34
C ARG A 225 -18.24 11.19 -1.04
N ALA A 226 -17.73 12.37 -1.47
CA ALA A 226 -18.49 13.34 -2.23
C ALA A 226 -18.90 12.83 -3.61
N ASP A 227 -19.99 13.39 -4.17
CA ASP A 227 -20.43 13.14 -5.53
C ASP A 227 -20.82 14.50 -6.17
N PRO A 228 -20.07 14.97 -7.18
CA PRO A 228 -18.96 14.30 -7.88
C PRO A 228 -17.70 14.13 -7.02
N VAL A 229 -16.90 13.10 -7.38
CA VAL A 229 -15.67 12.76 -6.66
C VAL A 229 -14.57 13.78 -6.98
N PRO A 230 -13.92 14.40 -5.98
CA PRO A 230 -13.02 15.53 -6.22
C PRO A 230 -11.62 15.14 -6.76
N ILE A 231 -11.19 13.90 -6.60
CA ILE A 231 -9.88 13.38 -7.02
C ILE A 231 -10.04 11.98 -7.61
N SER A 232 -9.26 11.63 -8.63
CA SER A 232 -9.28 10.28 -9.23
C SER A 232 -8.77 9.22 -8.25
N GLY A 233 -9.25 7.98 -8.43
CA GLY A 233 -8.72 6.85 -7.66
C GLY A 233 -7.26 6.56 -7.98
N LEU A 234 -6.81 6.83 -9.20
CA LEU A 234 -5.40 6.74 -9.58
C LEU A 234 -4.54 7.68 -8.76
N ASP A 235 -4.89 8.98 -8.68
CA ASP A 235 -4.12 9.94 -7.89
C ASP A 235 -4.17 9.63 -6.38
N ALA A 236 -5.32 9.19 -5.86
CA ALA A 236 -5.44 8.76 -4.47
C ALA A 236 -4.58 7.52 -4.18
N LEU A 237 -4.53 6.55 -5.10
CA LEU A 237 -3.64 5.40 -4.99
C LEU A 237 -2.18 5.82 -5.01
N LEU A 238 -1.78 6.73 -5.91
CA LEU A 238 -0.41 7.25 -5.97
C LEU A 238 0.01 7.90 -4.66
N ILE A 239 -0.87 8.72 -4.05
CA ILE A 239 -0.62 9.33 -2.74
C ILE A 239 -0.41 8.24 -1.68
N ASN A 240 -1.27 7.22 -1.64
CA ASN A 240 -1.10 6.08 -0.73
C ASN A 240 0.24 5.35 -0.97
N GLN A 241 0.63 5.13 -2.22
CA GLN A 241 1.89 4.48 -2.59
C GLN A 241 3.11 5.31 -2.14
N VAL A 242 3.12 6.61 -2.39
CA VAL A 242 4.21 7.53 -1.98
C VAL A 242 4.40 7.56 -0.46
N SER A 243 3.34 7.32 0.32
CA SER A 243 3.42 7.28 1.80
C SER A 243 4.42 6.25 2.36
N PHE A 244 4.83 5.28 1.55
CA PHE A 244 5.80 4.25 1.92
C PHE A 244 7.26 4.62 1.64
N TYR A 245 7.51 5.70 0.89
CA TYR A 245 8.85 6.06 0.42
C TYR A 245 9.31 7.44 0.91
N ASP A 246 8.39 8.39 0.99
CA ASP A 246 8.70 9.78 1.28
C ASP A 246 8.94 10.04 2.78
N ASP A 247 9.52 11.20 3.09
CA ASP A 247 9.57 11.70 4.45
C ASP A 247 8.15 11.94 5.00
N PRO A 248 7.76 11.35 6.14
CA PRO A 248 6.38 11.40 6.61
C PRO A 248 5.90 12.79 7.00
N ILE A 249 6.80 13.72 7.37
CA ILE A 249 6.42 15.08 7.75
C ILE A 249 6.09 15.87 6.49
N ARG A 250 7.01 15.88 5.53
CA ARG A 250 6.85 16.53 4.24
C ARG A 250 5.66 15.97 3.47
N PHE A 251 5.52 14.65 3.44
CA PHE A 251 4.36 13.95 2.88
C PHE A 251 3.05 14.42 3.51
N THR A 252 2.98 14.44 4.85
CA THR A 252 1.78 14.87 5.58
C THR A 252 1.33 16.28 5.20
N GLU A 253 2.26 17.22 5.13
CA GLU A 253 1.95 18.60 4.75
C GLU A 253 1.51 18.72 3.29
N SER A 254 2.05 17.89 2.40
CA SER A 254 1.65 17.86 0.98
C SER A 254 0.25 17.27 0.80
N VAL A 255 -0.10 16.21 1.54
CA VAL A 255 -1.46 15.65 1.54
C VAL A 255 -2.47 16.64 2.11
N LYS A 256 -2.14 17.37 3.19
CA LYS A 256 -3.02 18.42 3.74
C LYS A 256 -3.35 19.49 2.70
N LYS A 257 -2.35 19.95 1.93
CA LYS A 257 -2.57 20.95 0.85
C LYS A 257 -3.54 20.41 -0.21
N ILE A 258 -3.38 19.14 -0.63
CA ILE A 258 -4.34 18.52 -1.54
C ILE A 258 -5.73 18.48 -0.91
N CYS A 259 -5.85 18.09 0.35
CA CYS A 259 -7.16 18.09 1.03
C CYS A 259 -7.81 19.47 1.03
N ASP A 260 -7.06 20.52 1.35
CA ASP A 260 -7.56 21.89 1.33
C ASP A 260 -8.07 22.29 -0.06
N GLU A 261 -7.34 21.92 -1.11
CA GLU A 261 -7.72 22.14 -2.50
C GLU A 261 -9.00 21.35 -2.88
N GLN A 262 -9.06 20.07 -2.50
CA GLN A 262 -10.23 19.23 -2.81
C GLN A 262 -11.47 19.62 -2.03
N GLU A 263 -11.36 20.11 -0.80
CA GLU A 263 -12.49 20.67 -0.04
C GLU A 263 -13.14 21.86 -0.74
N VAL A 264 -12.36 22.68 -1.45
CA VAL A 264 -12.91 23.77 -2.27
C VAL A 264 -13.73 23.19 -3.43
N LYS A 265 -13.20 22.20 -4.15
CA LYS A 265 -13.94 21.52 -5.24
C LYS A 265 -15.25 20.91 -4.75
N VAL A 266 -15.22 20.23 -3.59
CA VAL A 266 -16.43 19.64 -2.99
C VAL A 266 -17.48 20.71 -2.67
N ARG A 267 -17.08 21.83 -2.06
CA ARG A 267 -18.01 22.94 -1.78
C ARG A 267 -18.61 23.57 -3.02
N GLU A 268 -17.86 23.58 -4.12
CA GLU A 268 -18.33 24.11 -5.42
C GLU A 268 -19.13 23.07 -6.24
N GLY A 269 -19.31 21.84 -5.73
CA GLY A 269 -19.98 20.77 -6.45
C GLY A 269 -19.19 20.31 -7.68
N LYS A 270 -17.86 20.44 -7.69
CA LYS A 270 -16.95 20.05 -8.77
C LYS A 270 -16.25 18.74 -8.45
N GLY A 271 -15.93 17.96 -9.48
CA GLY A 271 -15.17 16.71 -9.35
C GLY A 271 -14.43 16.38 -10.63
N VAL A 272 -13.68 15.28 -10.60
CA VAL A 272 -12.91 14.76 -11.76
C VAL A 272 -13.79 13.99 -12.76
N CYS A 273 -15.03 13.70 -12.36
CA CYS A 273 -16.00 13.01 -13.20
C CYS A 273 -17.40 13.61 -12.96
N PRO A 274 -18.36 13.43 -13.88
CA PRO A 274 -19.74 13.87 -13.67
C PRO A 274 -20.38 13.24 -12.43
N GLN A 275 -21.35 13.94 -11.83
CA GLN A 275 -22.19 13.38 -10.77
C GLN A 275 -22.89 12.10 -11.26
N GLY A 276 -22.95 11.08 -10.39
CA GLY A 276 -23.58 9.79 -10.73
C GLY A 276 -22.69 8.85 -11.56
N THR A 277 -21.42 9.19 -11.79
CA THR A 277 -20.44 8.24 -12.37
C THR A 277 -20.37 6.99 -11.50
N PRO A 278 -20.38 5.75 -12.08
CA PRO A 278 -20.28 4.51 -11.34
C PRO A 278 -19.09 4.50 -10.37
N ARG A 279 -19.35 4.24 -9.09
CA ARG A 279 -18.41 4.32 -7.98
C ARG A 279 -17.94 2.92 -7.59
N ILE A 280 -16.65 2.67 -7.64
CA ILE A 280 -16.05 1.36 -7.35
C ILE A 280 -15.27 1.40 -6.03
N LEU A 281 -15.56 0.43 -5.15
CA LEU A 281 -14.67 0.07 -4.05
C LEU A 281 -13.74 -1.05 -4.52
N LEU A 282 -12.44 -0.83 -4.40
CA LEU A 282 -11.42 -1.82 -4.75
C LEU A 282 -10.94 -2.51 -3.47
N SER A 283 -11.01 -3.84 -3.41
CA SER A 283 -10.66 -4.64 -2.21
C SER A 283 -9.70 -5.76 -2.58
N GLY A 284 -8.78 -6.11 -1.70
CA GLY A 284 -7.93 -7.31 -1.87
C GLY A 284 -6.44 -7.11 -1.66
N CYS A 285 -5.64 -7.59 -2.60
CA CYS A 285 -4.18 -7.53 -2.55
C CYS A 285 -3.66 -6.08 -2.60
N PRO A 286 -2.48 -5.80 -1.99
CA PRO A 286 -1.87 -4.48 -2.09
C PRO A 286 -1.41 -4.17 -3.53
N MET A 287 -1.57 -2.92 -3.93
CA MET A 287 -1.10 -2.39 -5.21
C MET A 287 0.12 -1.49 -4.97
N ALA A 288 1.30 -2.13 -4.85
CA ALA A 288 2.57 -1.40 -4.75
C ALA A 288 2.96 -0.79 -6.12
N VAL A 289 3.81 0.25 -6.10
CA VAL A 289 4.37 0.85 -7.34
C VAL A 289 5.15 -0.22 -8.13
N PRO A 290 4.95 -0.33 -9.45
CA PRO A 290 4.08 0.40 -10.37
C PRO A 290 2.79 -0.38 -10.76
N ASN A 291 2.18 -1.09 -9.85
CA ASN A 291 0.97 -1.86 -10.14
C ASN A 291 -0.26 -0.92 -10.30
N TRP A 292 -0.42 -0.35 -11.49
CA TRP A 292 -1.48 0.58 -11.85
C TRP A 292 -2.47 0.00 -12.86
N LYS A 293 -2.23 -1.22 -13.38
CA LYS A 293 -2.99 -1.87 -14.46
C LYS A 293 -4.50 -1.86 -14.18
N LEU A 294 -4.93 -2.49 -13.11
CA LEU A 294 -6.35 -2.61 -12.81
C LEU A 294 -7.02 -1.26 -12.47
N PRO A 295 -6.45 -0.39 -11.62
CA PRO A 295 -7.02 0.94 -11.39
C PRO A 295 -7.17 1.77 -12.66
N TRP A 296 -6.18 1.73 -13.54
CA TRP A 296 -6.25 2.40 -14.83
C TRP A 296 -7.37 1.85 -15.71
N ILE A 297 -7.51 0.53 -15.83
CA ILE A 297 -8.61 -0.11 -16.60
C ILE A 297 -9.97 0.33 -16.04
N ILE A 298 -10.16 0.34 -14.73
CA ILE A 298 -11.44 0.72 -14.11
C ILE A 298 -11.81 2.15 -14.48
N GLU A 299 -10.90 3.10 -14.34
CA GLU A 299 -11.21 4.51 -14.63
C GLU A 299 -11.33 4.80 -16.12
N GLN A 300 -10.59 4.09 -16.99
CA GLN A 300 -10.78 4.15 -18.44
C GLN A 300 -12.10 3.50 -18.91
N SER A 301 -12.70 2.63 -18.10
CA SER A 301 -14.00 2.02 -18.38
C SER A 301 -15.20 2.90 -17.96
N GLY A 302 -14.96 4.16 -17.56
CA GLY A 302 -16.01 5.11 -17.21
C GLY A 302 -16.53 5.00 -15.78
N ALA A 303 -15.80 4.40 -14.87
CA ALA A 303 -16.06 4.39 -13.44
C ALA A 303 -15.03 5.23 -12.69
N VAL A 304 -15.26 5.49 -11.40
CA VAL A 304 -14.29 6.13 -10.51
C VAL A 304 -14.07 5.27 -9.27
N ILE A 305 -12.81 5.06 -8.90
CA ILE A 305 -12.46 4.34 -7.67
C ILE A 305 -12.59 5.30 -6.49
N VAL A 306 -13.44 4.95 -5.52
CA VAL A 306 -13.75 5.82 -4.37
C VAL A 306 -13.08 5.37 -3.08
N GLY A 307 -12.53 4.15 -3.02
CA GLY A 307 -11.84 3.61 -1.85
C GLY A 307 -11.05 2.35 -2.19
N GLU A 308 -9.97 2.13 -1.46
CA GLU A 308 -9.10 0.95 -1.54
C GLU A 308 -9.06 0.24 -0.19
N GLU A 309 -9.75 -0.91 -0.07
CA GLU A 309 -9.62 -1.80 1.08
C GLU A 309 -8.41 -2.71 0.87
N SER A 310 -7.21 -2.19 1.09
CA SER A 310 -5.94 -2.90 0.93
C SER A 310 -4.86 -2.33 1.86
N CYS A 311 -3.67 -2.95 1.89
CA CYS A 311 -2.52 -2.42 2.64
C CYS A 311 -2.06 -1.06 2.10
N VAL A 312 -2.22 -0.83 0.79
CA VAL A 312 -1.97 0.47 0.14
C VAL A 312 -3.30 1.21 0.05
N GLY A 313 -3.86 1.56 1.19
CA GLY A 313 -5.18 2.15 1.35
C GLY A 313 -5.66 2.08 2.81
N GLU A 314 -6.96 1.94 3.02
CA GLU A 314 -7.64 2.04 4.33
C GLU A 314 -7.06 1.10 5.40
N ARG A 315 -6.64 -0.12 5.05
CA ARG A 315 -6.12 -1.09 6.03
C ARG A 315 -4.87 -0.57 6.74
N GLY A 316 -4.03 0.21 6.06
CA GLY A 316 -2.83 0.82 6.63
C GLY A 316 -3.09 2.01 7.54
N ILE A 317 -4.20 2.73 7.35
CA ILE A 317 -4.41 4.06 7.93
C ILE A 317 -5.62 4.18 8.87
N ARG A 318 -6.59 3.28 8.75
CA ARG A 318 -7.91 3.35 9.43
C ARG A 318 -7.84 3.60 10.93
N ASN A 319 -6.89 2.96 11.63
CA ASN A 319 -6.78 3.05 13.07
C ASN A 319 -5.58 3.90 13.46
N LEU A 320 -5.79 4.83 14.39
CA LEU A 320 -4.74 5.60 15.03
C LEU A 320 -4.20 4.83 16.25
N THR A 321 -2.95 5.09 16.61
CA THR A 321 -2.37 4.65 17.87
C THR A 321 -2.77 5.65 18.96
N ASP A 322 -3.28 5.18 20.10
CA ASP A 322 -3.60 6.03 21.25
C ASP A 322 -2.29 6.60 21.84
N ASP A 323 -2.20 7.92 21.91
CA ASP A 323 -1.03 8.65 22.42
C ASP A 323 -1.24 9.24 23.83
N SER A 324 -2.36 8.90 24.48
CA SER A 324 -2.72 9.41 25.81
C SER A 324 -1.88 8.80 26.96
N GLY A 325 -1.29 7.62 26.73
CA GLY A 325 -0.44 6.93 27.71
C GLY A 325 0.76 7.77 28.16
N THR A 326 1.15 7.67 29.42
CA THR A 326 2.27 8.43 30.00
C THR A 326 3.54 7.59 30.17
N ALA A 327 3.38 6.30 30.42
CA ALA A 327 4.46 5.34 30.53
C ALA A 327 4.78 4.68 29.18
N LEU A 328 6.02 4.20 29.03
CA LEU A 328 6.47 3.49 27.84
C LEU A 328 5.59 2.27 27.53
N ASP A 329 5.27 1.48 28.55
CA ASP A 329 4.47 0.27 28.41
C ASP A 329 3.03 0.58 27.94
N GLU A 330 2.42 1.69 28.40
CA GLU A 330 1.11 2.13 27.94
C GLU A 330 1.10 2.47 26.44
N LEU A 331 2.14 3.16 25.99
CA LEU A 331 2.30 3.50 24.56
C LEU A 331 2.60 2.26 23.71
N MET A 332 3.39 1.30 24.22
CA MET A 332 3.63 0.03 23.54
C MET A 332 2.36 -0.81 23.42
N GLU A 333 1.53 -0.88 24.48
CA GLU A 333 0.23 -1.54 24.43
C GLU A 333 -0.71 -0.89 23.39
N ALA A 334 -0.72 0.43 23.34
CA ALA A 334 -1.51 1.17 22.33
C ALA A 334 -1.08 0.85 20.89
N ILE A 335 0.23 0.69 20.65
CA ILE A 335 0.75 0.23 19.36
C ILE A 335 0.26 -1.19 19.07
N VAL A 336 0.38 -2.13 20.03
CA VAL A 336 -0.12 -3.50 19.87
C VAL A 336 -1.61 -3.49 19.51
N ASP A 337 -2.42 -2.74 20.26
CA ASP A 337 -3.87 -2.66 20.03
C ASP A 337 -4.23 -2.09 18.67
N ARG A 338 -3.50 -1.08 18.21
CA ARG A 338 -3.69 -0.51 16.87
C ARG A 338 -3.40 -1.54 15.79
N TYR A 339 -2.25 -2.21 15.85
CA TYR A 339 -1.83 -3.14 14.81
C TYR A 339 -2.62 -4.46 14.85
N PHE A 340 -3.06 -4.88 16.02
CA PHE A 340 -3.94 -6.05 16.16
C PHE A 340 -5.33 -5.86 15.54
N LYS A 341 -5.75 -4.62 15.30
CA LYS A 341 -7.00 -4.30 14.58
C LYS A 341 -6.91 -4.48 13.06
N ILE A 342 -5.70 -4.61 12.48
CA ILE A 342 -5.53 -4.86 11.05
C ILE A 342 -6.20 -6.18 10.69
N ASP A 343 -7.11 -6.16 9.71
CA ASP A 343 -7.91 -7.31 9.28
C ASP A 343 -7.40 -7.89 7.95
N CYS A 344 -6.14 -8.29 7.94
CA CYS A 344 -5.51 -8.93 6.79
C CYS A 344 -6.09 -10.33 6.55
N ALA A 345 -6.10 -10.79 5.29
CA ALA A 345 -6.51 -12.15 4.90
C ALA A 345 -5.68 -13.29 5.54
N ILE A 346 -4.63 -12.97 6.29
CA ILE A 346 -3.86 -13.98 7.04
C ILE A 346 -4.59 -14.49 8.28
N PHE A 347 -5.55 -13.74 8.81
CA PHE A 347 -6.28 -14.13 10.03
C PHE A 347 -7.39 -15.14 9.73
N THR A 348 -7.52 -16.15 10.60
CA THR A 348 -8.57 -17.16 10.52
C THR A 348 -9.15 -17.42 11.91
N PRO A 349 -10.49 -17.21 12.13
CA PRO A 349 -11.44 -16.57 11.21
C PRO A 349 -11.22 -15.07 11.07
N ASN A 350 -11.76 -14.44 9.99
CA ASN A 350 -11.61 -13.02 9.73
C ASN A 350 -12.95 -12.28 9.47
N PRO A 351 -13.93 -12.38 10.37
CA PRO A 351 -15.24 -11.74 10.17
C PRO A 351 -15.13 -10.21 10.13
N ALA A 352 -14.17 -9.62 10.84
CA ALA A 352 -13.99 -8.17 10.89
C ALA A 352 -13.75 -7.56 9.50
N ARG A 353 -13.02 -8.27 8.62
CA ARG A 353 -12.79 -7.79 7.26
C ARG A 353 -14.07 -7.80 6.43
N LEU A 354 -14.90 -8.81 6.55
CA LEU A 354 -16.18 -8.89 5.82
C LEU A 354 -17.09 -7.70 6.18
N GLU A 355 -17.24 -7.42 7.47
CA GLU A 355 -18.00 -6.26 7.93
C GLU A 355 -17.37 -4.95 7.51
N HIS A 356 -16.04 -4.85 7.49
CA HIS A 356 -15.35 -3.65 7.07
C HIS A 356 -15.55 -3.35 5.59
N VAL A 357 -15.47 -4.35 4.71
CA VAL A 357 -15.74 -4.16 3.27
C VAL A 357 -17.18 -3.68 3.05
N LYS A 358 -18.18 -4.28 3.76
CA LYS A 358 -19.58 -3.82 3.71
C LYS A 358 -19.73 -2.38 4.19
N GLN A 359 -19.07 -2.03 5.29
CA GLN A 359 -19.11 -0.67 5.83
C GLN A 359 -18.49 0.33 4.85
N MET A 360 -17.33 0.03 4.27
CA MET A 360 -16.72 0.90 3.25
C MET A 360 -17.62 1.05 2.03
N TYR A 361 -18.25 -0.04 1.55
CA TYR A 361 -19.20 0.04 0.45
C TYR A 361 -20.32 1.06 0.72
N ALA A 362 -20.88 1.03 1.92
CA ALA A 362 -21.93 1.96 2.34
C ALA A 362 -21.42 3.39 2.51
N ASP A 363 -20.30 3.58 3.23
CA ASP A 363 -19.74 4.88 3.56
C ASP A 363 -19.29 5.65 2.31
N TYR A 364 -18.67 4.96 1.37
CA TYR A 364 -18.21 5.56 0.11
C TYR A 364 -19.30 5.59 -0.96
N LYS A 365 -20.51 5.14 -0.64
CA LYS A 365 -21.65 5.07 -1.58
C LYS A 365 -21.25 4.40 -2.90
N ALA A 366 -20.50 3.29 -2.79
CA ALA A 366 -20.05 2.55 -3.96
C ALA A 366 -21.25 1.89 -4.67
N ASN A 367 -21.16 1.74 -5.99
CA ASN A 367 -22.15 1.02 -6.80
C ASN A 367 -21.75 -0.46 -6.97
N GLY A 368 -20.46 -0.77 -6.78
CA GLY A 368 -19.97 -2.14 -6.86
C GLY A 368 -18.60 -2.29 -6.19
N VAL A 369 -18.24 -3.55 -5.92
CA VAL A 369 -16.94 -3.93 -5.36
C VAL A 369 -16.16 -4.74 -6.40
N ILE A 370 -14.91 -4.36 -6.65
CA ILE A 370 -13.98 -5.20 -7.41
C ILE A 370 -12.99 -5.82 -6.42
N HIS A 371 -13.04 -7.15 -6.32
CA HIS A 371 -12.10 -7.91 -5.52
C HIS A 371 -10.87 -8.27 -6.36
N TYR A 372 -9.72 -7.72 -5.99
CA TYR A 372 -8.45 -7.88 -6.66
C TYR A 372 -7.59 -8.95 -5.99
N GLY A 373 -7.27 -10.03 -6.70
CA GLY A 373 -6.36 -11.09 -6.32
C GLY A 373 -5.11 -11.12 -7.20
N LEU A 374 -3.93 -11.23 -6.59
CA LEU A 374 -2.71 -11.60 -7.33
C LEU A 374 -2.67 -13.11 -7.54
N GLN A 375 -2.21 -13.54 -8.70
CA GLN A 375 -2.02 -14.96 -9.00
C GLN A 375 -1.16 -15.62 -7.92
N PHE A 376 -1.62 -16.77 -7.46
CA PHE A 376 -1.01 -17.58 -6.39
C PHE A 376 -0.97 -16.91 -5.01
N CYS A 377 -1.65 -15.79 -4.81
CA CYS A 377 -1.85 -15.22 -3.47
C CYS A 377 -2.97 -15.98 -2.74
N GLN A 378 -2.64 -17.13 -2.16
CA GLN A 378 -3.63 -18.03 -1.54
C GLN A 378 -4.53 -17.33 -0.51
N PRO A 379 -4.04 -16.51 0.45
CA PRO A 379 -4.91 -15.89 1.43
C PRO A 379 -6.03 -15.06 0.79
N TYR A 380 -5.71 -14.18 -0.15
CA TYR A 380 -6.70 -13.33 -0.80
C TYR A 380 -7.57 -14.07 -1.81
N GLN A 381 -7.02 -15.05 -2.53
CA GLN A 381 -7.79 -15.85 -3.48
C GLN A 381 -8.80 -16.77 -2.77
N ILE A 382 -8.44 -17.36 -1.62
CA ILE A 382 -9.35 -18.19 -0.84
C ILE A 382 -10.39 -17.33 -0.13
N GLU A 383 -9.98 -16.20 0.47
CA GLU A 383 -10.90 -15.31 1.18
C GLU A 383 -11.85 -14.54 0.24
N SER A 384 -11.58 -14.52 -1.08
CA SER A 384 -12.52 -13.92 -2.04
C SER A 384 -13.92 -14.52 -1.94
N LEU A 385 -14.02 -15.85 -1.76
CA LEU A 385 -15.32 -16.53 -1.68
C LEU A 385 -16.18 -16.08 -0.49
N PRO A 386 -15.70 -16.06 0.77
CA PRO A 386 -16.48 -15.51 1.87
C PRO A 386 -16.78 -14.02 1.72
N VAL A 387 -15.89 -13.22 1.10
CA VAL A 387 -16.15 -11.80 0.80
C VAL A 387 -17.29 -11.68 -0.21
N GLU A 388 -17.23 -12.39 -1.33
CA GLU A 388 -18.30 -12.41 -2.35
C GLU A 388 -19.64 -12.80 -1.74
N LYS A 389 -19.71 -13.90 -0.99
CA LYS A 389 -20.95 -14.35 -0.35
C LYS A 389 -21.52 -13.29 0.61
N ALA A 390 -20.67 -12.69 1.44
CA ALA A 390 -21.09 -11.67 2.39
C ALA A 390 -21.64 -10.41 1.70
N LEU A 391 -21.12 -10.06 0.51
CA LEU A 391 -21.61 -8.97 -0.31
C LEU A 391 -22.89 -9.34 -1.07
N GLU A 392 -22.97 -10.54 -1.63
CA GLU A 392 -24.18 -11.06 -2.31
C GLU A 392 -25.39 -11.10 -1.37
N GLU A 393 -25.22 -11.53 -0.12
CA GLU A 393 -26.27 -11.54 0.91
C GLU A 393 -26.87 -10.15 1.17
N THR A 394 -26.11 -9.09 0.89
CA THR A 394 -26.56 -7.70 1.02
C THR A 394 -26.91 -7.06 -0.33
N GLY A 395 -26.92 -7.84 -1.42
CA GLY A 395 -27.26 -7.37 -2.76
C GLY A 395 -26.19 -6.49 -3.42
N VAL A 396 -24.96 -6.51 -2.91
CA VAL A 396 -23.86 -5.69 -3.45
C VAL A 396 -23.27 -6.33 -4.72
N PRO A 397 -23.27 -5.63 -5.86
CA PRO A 397 -22.62 -6.13 -7.06
C PRO A 397 -21.11 -6.31 -6.87
N THR A 398 -20.61 -7.48 -7.25
CA THR A 398 -19.18 -7.81 -7.08
C THR A 398 -18.59 -8.35 -8.37
N LEU A 399 -17.33 -7.99 -8.66
CA LEU A 399 -16.51 -8.56 -9.71
C LEU A 399 -15.18 -9.03 -9.10
N ARG A 400 -14.84 -10.30 -9.30
CA ARG A 400 -13.52 -10.82 -8.94
C ARG A 400 -12.57 -10.72 -10.12
N VAL A 401 -11.38 -10.17 -9.89
CA VAL A 401 -10.28 -10.09 -10.86
C VAL A 401 -9.04 -10.74 -10.25
N ASP A 402 -8.63 -11.87 -10.81
CA ASP A 402 -7.35 -12.52 -10.50
C ASP A 402 -6.38 -12.25 -11.67
N THR A 403 -5.22 -11.68 -11.38
CA THR A 403 -4.21 -11.29 -12.36
C THR A 403 -2.81 -11.28 -11.74
N ASP A 404 -1.78 -11.05 -12.54
CA ASP A 404 -0.41 -10.81 -12.11
C ASP A 404 0.08 -9.42 -12.56
N TYR A 405 1.38 -9.21 -12.62
CA TYR A 405 1.95 -7.93 -13.05
C TYR A 405 2.18 -7.84 -14.56
N GLY A 406 2.00 -8.95 -15.31
CA GLY A 406 2.07 -8.97 -16.77
C GLY A 406 0.95 -8.14 -17.40
N MET A 407 1.14 -7.75 -18.66
CA MET A 407 0.18 -6.92 -19.42
C MET A 407 -0.63 -7.73 -20.45
N GLU A 408 -0.44 -9.05 -20.50
CA GLU A 408 -1.03 -9.92 -21.54
C GLU A 408 -2.55 -10.09 -21.38
N ASP A 409 -3.07 -9.89 -20.17
CA ASP A 409 -4.49 -10.06 -19.82
C ASP A 409 -5.30 -8.75 -19.80
N VAL A 410 -4.70 -7.60 -20.15
CA VAL A 410 -5.30 -6.26 -20.06
C VAL A 410 -6.65 -6.20 -20.81
N GLU A 411 -6.72 -6.66 -22.05
CA GLU A 411 -7.95 -6.60 -22.84
C GLU A 411 -9.05 -7.52 -22.29
N GLN A 412 -8.67 -8.68 -21.74
CA GLN A 412 -9.63 -9.57 -21.08
C GLN A 412 -10.20 -8.95 -19.80
N ILE A 413 -9.34 -8.35 -18.99
CA ILE A 413 -9.76 -7.64 -17.76
C ILE A 413 -10.64 -6.47 -18.12
N LYS A 414 -10.25 -5.67 -19.13
CA LYS A 414 -11.00 -4.52 -19.60
C LYS A 414 -12.42 -4.90 -20.01
N THR A 415 -12.59 -5.92 -20.84
CA THR A 415 -13.93 -6.41 -21.27
C THR A 415 -14.81 -6.77 -20.06
N ARG A 416 -14.25 -7.43 -19.05
CA ARG A 416 -14.99 -7.81 -17.83
C ARG A 416 -15.34 -6.61 -16.97
N VAL A 417 -14.43 -5.64 -16.84
CA VAL A 417 -14.66 -4.40 -16.09
C VAL A 417 -15.70 -3.54 -16.78
N GLU A 418 -15.65 -3.35 -18.11
CA GLU A 418 -16.64 -2.61 -18.89
C GLU A 418 -18.05 -3.20 -18.71
N ALA A 419 -18.19 -4.51 -18.86
CA ALA A 419 -19.48 -5.19 -18.64
C ALA A 419 -19.99 -5.02 -17.19
N PHE A 420 -19.10 -5.02 -16.21
CA PHE A 420 -19.44 -4.79 -14.81
C PHE A 420 -19.91 -3.34 -14.59
N VAL A 421 -19.17 -2.36 -15.11
CA VAL A 421 -19.51 -0.93 -15.02
C VAL A 421 -20.85 -0.63 -15.69
N GLU A 422 -21.12 -1.17 -16.87
CA GLU A 422 -22.41 -1.04 -17.55
C GLU A 422 -23.56 -1.60 -16.68
N ARG A 423 -23.38 -2.79 -16.10
CA ARG A 423 -24.39 -3.41 -15.24
C ARG A 423 -24.73 -2.56 -14.01
N ILE A 424 -23.73 -2.01 -13.32
CA ILE A 424 -23.98 -1.19 -12.13
C ILE A 424 -24.48 0.22 -12.47
N GLY A 425 -24.09 0.76 -13.63
CA GLY A 425 -24.59 2.04 -14.15
C GLY A 425 -26.08 2.00 -14.49
N MET A 426 -26.58 0.88 -15.03
CA MET A 426 -28.01 0.70 -15.33
C MET A 426 -28.87 0.64 -14.05
N CYS A 427 -28.33 0.11 -12.95
CA CYS A 427 -29.06 0.04 -11.67
C CYS A 427 -29.27 1.40 -11.01
N THR A 428 -28.54 2.43 -11.38
CA THR A 428 -28.71 3.80 -10.86
C THR A 428 -29.85 4.57 -11.52
N CYS A 429 -30.36 4.07 -12.67
CA CYS A 429 -31.51 4.65 -13.34
C CYS A 429 -32.81 4.10 -12.71
N SER A 430 -33.50 4.92 -11.93
CA SER A 430 -34.69 4.59 -11.11
C SER A 430 -35.96 4.11 -11.89
N SER A 431 -35.80 3.64 -13.14
CA SER A 431 -36.87 3.16 -14.01
C SER A 431 -36.78 1.67 -14.37
N CYS A 432 -35.80 0.91 -13.89
CA CYS A 432 -35.65 -0.52 -14.19
C CYS A 432 -36.06 -1.42 -13.01
N HIS A 433 -37.36 -1.35 -12.61
CA HIS A 433 -38.00 -2.47 -11.92
C HIS A 433 -38.33 -3.54 -12.97
N PHE A 434 -37.39 -4.39 -13.32
CA PHE A 434 -37.73 -5.66 -13.94
C PHE A 434 -38.19 -6.60 -12.84
N SER A 435 -39.52 -6.76 -12.71
CA SER A 435 -40.13 -7.86 -12.00
C SER A 435 -39.75 -9.15 -12.71
N LEU A 436 -38.90 -9.96 -12.09
CA LEU A 436 -38.77 -11.37 -12.44
C LEU A 436 -40.03 -12.09 -11.90
N SER A 437 -40.98 -12.35 -12.80
CA SER A 437 -42.06 -13.34 -12.61
C SER A 437 -41.53 -14.73 -12.95
#